data_7fc46f4b454b4d35b7149682908b8dd7
#
_entry.id   7fc46f4b454b4d35b7149682908b8dd7
#
_cell.length_a   1.000
_cell.length_b   1.000
_cell.length_c   1.000
_cell.angle_alpha   90.00
_cell.angle_beta   90.00
_cell.angle_gamma   90.00
#
_symmetry.space_group_name_H-M   'P 1'
#
loop_
_entity.id
_entity.type
_entity.pdbx_description
1 polymer ?
#
loop_
_entity_poly.entity_id
_entity_poly.type
_entity_poly.pdbx_seq_one_letter_code
_entity_poly.pdbx_strand_id
1 'polypeptide(L)'
;MVKILLVDDSKFLRLATERALARAGYEVCTAGMGKDALKLAQEKRPDLILLDMLLPGMTGPEVLKALKKDPATANIAVVVLTGLSPKNASRLRDDGAVAFLEKSALGLDKGCDTLLSALAEIVRQLKLEVPAAQAAGA
;
A
#
# COMPACT_ATOMS: atom_id res chain seq x y z
N MET A 1 -11.38 -0.11 12.20
CA MET A 1 -10.24 -0.92 11.72
C MET A 1 -9.78 -0.42 10.36
N VAL A 2 -8.50 -0.18 10.21
CA VAL A 2 -7.95 0.30 8.94
C VAL A 2 -7.98 -0.83 7.91
N LYS A 3 -8.56 -0.56 6.76
CA LYS A 3 -8.64 -1.50 5.64
C LYS A 3 -7.56 -1.16 4.62
N ILE A 4 -6.74 -2.13 4.28
CA ILE A 4 -5.63 -1.96 3.33
C ILE A 4 -5.85 -2.85 2.11
N LEU A 5 -5.70 -2.25 0.92
CA LEU A 5 -5.62 -2.99 -0.33
C LEU A 5 -4.15 -3.14 -0.68
N LEU A 6 -3.68 -4.39 -0.75
CA LEU A 6 -2.30 -4.71 -1.11
C LEU A 6 -2.24 -5.12 -2.57
N VAL A 7 -1.46 -4.42 -3.36
CA VAL A 7 -1.29 -4.70 -4.80
C VAL A 7 0.15 -5.09 -5.07
N ASP A 8 0.37 -6.38 -5.37
CA ASP A 8 1.70 -6.93 -5.63
C ASP A 8 1.53 -8.13 -6.55
N ASP A 9 2.32 -8.23 -7.61
CA ASP A 9 2.25 -9.34 -8.55
C ASP A 9 2.95 -10.61 -8.06
N SER A 10 3.84 -10.49 -7.09
CA SER A 10 4.51 -11.64 -6.50
C SER A 10 3.59 -12.34 -5.51
N LYS A 11 3.12 -13.53 -5.87
CA LYS A 11 2.24 -14.31 -5.01
C LYS A 11 2.87 -14.60 -3.64
N PHE A 12 4.15 -14.91 -3.62
CA PHE A 12 4.87 -15.19 -2.38
C PHE A 12 4.93 -13.98 -1.47
N LEU A 13 5.39 -12.83 -1.99
CA LEU A 13 5.47 -11.60 -1.21
C LEU A 13 4.09 -11.09 -0.80
N ARG A 14 3.12 -11.22 -1.70
CA ARG A 14 1.74 -10.80 -1.42
C ARG A 14 1.17 -11.57 -0.23
N LEU A 15 1.32 -12.88 -0.21
CA LEU A 15 0.83 -13.70 0.91
C LEU A 15 1.56 -13.38 2.21
N ALA A 16 2.89 -13.25 2.17
CA ALA A 16 3.68 -12.94 3.34
C ALA A 16 3.29 -11.59 3.95
N THR A 17 3.14 -10.59 3.08
CA THR A 17 2.76 -9.24 3.50
C THR A 17 1.33 -9.20 4.03
N GLU A 18 0.40 -9.89 3.36
CA GLU A 18 -0.99 -9.99 3.82
C GLU A 18 -1.06 -10.57 5.23
N ARG A 19 -0.32 -11.64 5.49
CA ARG A 19 -0.32 -12.27 6.81
C ARG A 19 0.25 -11.35 7.88
N ALA A 20 1.31 -10.64 7.56
CA ALA A 20 1.93 -9.70 8.49
C ALA A 20 0.98 -8.55 8.84
N LEU A 21 0.31 -8.01 7.84
CA LEU A 21 -0.66 -6.94 8.03
C LEU A 21 -1.86 -7.40 8.86
N ALA A 22 -2.37 -8.59 8.56
CA ALA A 22 -3.50 -9.15 9.31
C ALA A 22 -3.15 -9.38 10.78
N ARG A 23 -1.94 -9.89 11.05
CA ARG A 23 -1.47 -10.07 12.44
C ARG A 23 -1.34 -8.74 13.18
N ALA A 24 -1.01 -7.69 12.46
CA ALA A 24 -0.89 -6.35 13.05
C ALA A 24 -2.25 -5.69 13.30
N GLY A 25 -3.35 -6.31 12.89
CA GLY A 25 -4.69 -5.81 13.18
C GLY A 25 -5.36 -5.07 12.02
N TYR A 26 -4.76 -5.08 10.83
CA TYR A 26 -5.37 -4.48 9.65
C TYR A 26 -6.32 -5.45 8.96
N GLU A 27 -7.37 -4.92 8.35
CA GLU A 27 -8.20 -5.68 7.43
C GLU A 27 -7.56 -5.58 6.05
N VAL A 28 -7.32 -6.72 5.39
CA VAL A 28 -6.53 -6.73 4.15
C VAL A 28 -7.31 -7.38 3.01
N CYS A 29 -7.30 -6.73 1.85
CA CYS A 29 -7.68 -7.36 0.60
C CYS A 29 -6.50 -7.22 -0.35
N THR A 30 -6.38 -8.14 -1.32
CA THR A 30 -5.21 -8.22 -2.18
C THR A 30 -5.57 -8.25 -3.65
N ALA A 31 -4.66 -7.75 -4.48
CA ALA A 31 -4.75 -7.82 -5.94
C ALA A 31 -3.38 -8.10 -6.51
N GLY A 32 -3.32 -8.90 -7.59
CA GLY A 32 -2.07 -9.23 -8.26
C GLY A 32 -1.82 -8.44 -9.53
N MET A 33 -2.76 -7.61 -9.95
CA MET A 33 -2.64 -6.80 -11.17
C MET A 33 -3.43 -5.50 -10.99
N GLY A 34 -3.04 -4.50 -11.82
CA GLY A 34 -3.63 -3.17 -11.72
C GLY A 34 -5.13 -3.14 -11.94
N LYS A 35 -5.61 -3.91 -12.90
CA LYS A 35 -7.02 -3.97 -13.24
C LYS A 35 -7.87 -4.42 -12.05
N ASP A 36 -7.43 -5.47 -11.37
CA ASP A 36 -8.12 -5.99 -10.18
C ASP A 36 -8.03 -5.01 -9.03
N ALA A 37 -6.90 -4.30 -8.91
CA ALA A 37 -6.71 -3.29 -7.89
C ALA A 37 -7.72 -2.16 -8.03
N LEU A 38 -7.93 -1.67 -9.24
CA LEU A 38 -8.91 -0.61 -9.50
C LEU A 38 -10.32 -1.05 -9.14
N LYS A 39 -10.67 -2.28 -9.51
CA LYS A 39 -11.98 -2.84 -9.21
C LYS A 39 -12.20 -2.97 -7.70
N LEU A 40 -11.23 -3.54 -6.99
CA LEU A 40 -11.31 -3.71 -5.54
C LEU A 40 -11.34 -2.38 -4.80
N ALA A 41 -10.59 -1.39 -5.29
CA ALA A 41 -10.61 -0.06 -4.68
C ALA A 41 -12.01 0.56 -4.75
N GLN A 42 -12.71 0.38 -5.86
CA GLN A 42 -14.07 0.87 -6.02
C GLN A 42 -15.07 0.09 -5.15
N GLU A 43 -14.94 -1.23 -5.10
CA GLU A 43 -15.87 -2.10 -4.38
C GLU A 43 -15.67 -2.08 -2.87
N LYS A 44 -14.42 -2.16 -2.43
CA LYS A 44 -14.09 -2.32 -1.01
C LYS A 44 -13.79 -1.01 -0.30
N ARG A 45 -13.47 0.03 -1.05
CA ARG A 45 -13.14 1.36 -0.52
C ARG A 45 -12.16 1.30 0.65
N PRO A 46 -10.94 0.80 0.41
CA PRO A 46 -9.95 0.72 1.48
C PRO A 46 -9.55 2.11 1.99
N ASP A 47 -9.05 2.16 3.20
CA ASP A 47 -8.53 3.40 3.77
C ASP A 47 -7.15 3.74 3.19
N LEU A 48 -6.41 2.72 2.78
CA LEU A 48 -5.05 2.86 2.30
C LEU A 48 -4.75 1.77 1.27
N ILE A 49 -3.99 2.13 0.24
CA ILE A 49 -3.54 1.18 -0.79
C ILE A 49 -2.02 1.09 -0.73
N LEU A 50 -1.49 -0.13 -0.61
CA LEU A 50 -0.07 -0.40 -0.80
C LEU A 50 0.10 -0.86 -2.24
N LEU A 51 0.77 -0.05 -3.04
CA LEU A 51 0.85 -0.26 -4.48
C LEU A 51 2.28 -0.51 -4.94
N ASP A 52 2.52 -1.71 -5.50
CA ASP A 52 3.79 -2.03 -6.14
C ASP A 52 3.87 -1.31 -7.48
N MET A 53 5.02 -0.71 -7.76
CA MET A 53 5.24 -0.01 -9.04
C MET A 53 5.45 -0.94 -10.22
N LEU A 54 5.91 -2.17 -9.97
CA LEU A 54 6.17 -3.14 -11.04
C LEU A 54 5.04 -4.15 -11.09
N LEU A 55 4.06 -3.90 -11.97
CA LEU A 55 2.92 -4.78 -12.18
C LEU A 55 2.83 -5.19 -13.64
N PRO A 56 2.37 -6.42 -13.93
CA PRO A 56 2.15 -6.83 -15.32
C PRO A 56 0.95 -6.10 -15.93
N GLY A 57 1.05 -5.80 -17.22
CA GLY A 57 -0.04 -5.17 -17.96
C GLY A 57 -0.17 -3.68 -17.69
N MET A 58 -0.59 -3.32 -16.50
CA MET A 58 -0.78 -1.93 -16.10
C MET A 58 0.26 -1.57 -15.05
N THR A 59 1.07 -0.54 -15.30
CA THR A 59 2.14 -0.15 -14.38
C THR A 59 1.59 0.52 -13.12
N GLY A 60 2.41 0.56 -12.06
CA GLY A 60 2.05 1.24 -10.82
C GLY A 60 1.65 2.70 -11.03
N PRO A 61 2.45 3.50 -11.76
CA PRO A 61 2.06 4.89 -12.06
C PRO A 61 0.72 5.01 -12.79
N GLU A 62 0.43 4.09 -13.70
CA GLU A 62 -0.87 4.09 -14.40
C GLU A 62 -2.02 3.81 -13.45
N VAL A 63 -1.83 2.86 -12.53
CA VAL A 63 -2.83 2.54 -11.48
C VAL A 63 -3.04 3.76 -10.58
N LEU A 64 -1.96 4.41 -10.15
CA LEU A 64 -2.04 5.59 -9.30
C LEU A 64 -2.83 6.71 -9.97
N LYS A 65 -2.53 6.99 -11.23
CA LYS A 65 -3.26 8.01 -11.99
C LYS A 65 -4.74 7.68 -12.13
N ALA A 66 -5.05 6.43 -12.44
CA ALA A 66 -6.43 5.99 -12.57
C ALA A 66 -7.21 6.13 -11.26
N LEU A 67 -6.58 5.78 -10.13
CA LEU A 67 -7.19 5.93 -8.81
C LEU A 67 -7.49 7.40 -8.51
N LYS A 68 -6.58 8.30 -8.85
CA LYS A 68 -6.74 9.73 -8.55
C LYS A 68 -7.71 10.43 -9.48
N LYS A 69 -7.98 9.88 -10.66
CA LYS A 69 -8.97 10.43 -11.61
C LYS A 69 -10.40 10.04 -11.26
N ASP A 70 -10.59 8.91 -10.58
CA ASP A 70 -11.93 8.41 -10.23
C ASP A 70 -12.39 9.04 -8.92
N PRO A 71 -13.50 9.79 -8.91
CA PRO A 71 -14.00 10.40 -7.67
C PRO A 71 -14.27 9.39 -6.55
N ALA A 72 -14.58 8.15 -6.89
CA ALA A 72 -14.84 7.09 -5.91
C ALA A 72 -13.58 6.66 -5.16
N THR A 73 -12.39 6.85 -5.76
CA THR A 73 -11.11 6.38 -5.21
C THR A 73 -10.10 7.50 -5.00
N ALA A 74 -10.37 8.71 -5.47
CA ALA A 74 -9.40 9.81 -5.43
C ALA A 74 -8.92 10.16 -4.02
N ASN A 75 -9.75 9.97 -3.01
CA ASN A 75 -9.42 10.31 -1.63
C ASN A 75 -8.73 9.18 -0.86
N ILE A 76 -8.57 8.01 -1.48
CA ILE A 76 -7.89 6.89 -0.82
C ILE A 76 -6.38 7.18 -0.78
N ALA A 77 -5.77 7.02 0.38
CA ALA A 77 -4.33 7.22 0.53
C ALA A 77 -3.58 6.09 -0.18
N VAL A 78 -2.62 6.45 -1.03
CA VAL A 78 -1.80 5.46 -1.75
C VAL A 78 -0.36 5.56 -1.28
N VAL A 79 0.17 4.44 -0.78
CA VAL A 79 1.57 4.29 -0.41
C VAL A 79 2.22 3.39 -1.46
N VAL A 80 3.23 3.92 -2.11
CA VAL A 80 3.91 3.21 -3.19
C VAL A 80 5.06 2.38 -2.64
N LEU A 81 5.11 1.10 -3.05
CA LEU A 81 6.24 0.21 -2.79
C LEU A 81 7.09 0.19 -4.06
N THR A 82 8.31 0.64 -3.97
CA THR A 82 9.14 0.82 -5.16
C THR A 82 10.57 0.32 -4.96
N GLY A 83 11.16 -0.25 -6.02
CA GLY A 83 12.59 -0.50 -6.08
C GLY A 83 13.34 0.66 -6.72
N LEU A 84 12.64 1.75 -7.06
CA LEU A 84 13.24 2.90 -7.71
C LEU A 84 14.04 3.75 -6.73
N SER A 85 15.06 4.45 -7.24
CA SER A 85 15.87 5.33 -6.43
C SER A 85 15.05 6.53 -5.93
N PRO A 86 15.50 7.19 -4.85
CA PRO A 86 14.83 8.39 -4.33
C PRO A 86 14.67 9.53 -5.34
N LYS A 87 15.45 9.53 -6.41
CA LYS A 87 15.35 10.56 -7.46
C LYS A 87 13.98 10.61 -8.12
N ASN A 88 13.28 9.49 -8.16
CA ASN A 88 11.95 9.42 -8.79
C ASN A 88 10.81 9.55 -7.77
N ALA A 89 11.13 9.70 -6.51
CA ALA A 89 10.15 9.75 -5.44
C ALA A 89 9.27 11.00 -5.50
N SER A 90 9.84 12.15 -5.80
CA SER A 90 9.08 13.40 -5.90
C SER A 90 8.03 13.32 -7.00
N ARG A 91 8.34 12.64 -8.11
CA ARG A 91 7.39 12.45 -9.21
C ARG A 91 6.18 11.62 -8.77
N LEU A 92 6.40 10.60 -7.95
CA LEU A 92 5.33 9.78 -7.44
C LEU A 92 4.40 10.57 -6.51
N ARG A 93 4.95 11.47 -5.72
CA ARG A 93 4.15 12.37 -4.88
C ARG A 93 3.33 13.33 -5.72
N ASP A 94 3.91 13.85 -6.80
CA ASP A 94 3.21 14.73 -7.73
C ASP A 94 2.05 14.00 -8.39
N ASP A 95 2.17 12.69 -8.61
CA ASP A 95 1.10 11.86 -9.17
C ASP A 95 0.03 11.49 -8.13
N GLY A 96 0.22 11.86 -6.87
CA GLY A 96 -0.80 11.71 -5.84
C GLY A 96 -0.50 10.70 -4.72
N ALA A 97 0.68 10.09 -4.69
CA ALA A 97 1.05 9.18 -3.61
C ALA A 97 1.31 9.97 -2.32
N VAL A 98 0.80 9.48 -1.18
CA VAL A 98 1.05 10.13 0.11
C VAL A 98 2.41 9.79 0.67
N ALA A 99 2.96 8.65 0.29
CA ALA A 99 4.29 8.21 0.71
C ALA A 99 4.80 7.16 -0.26
N PHE A 100 6.10 6.91 -0.22
CA PHE A 100 6.70 5.81 -0.96
C PHE A 100 7.71 5.10 -0.04
N LEU A 101 7.79 3.78 -0.19
CA LEU A 101 8.69 2.95 0.61
C LEU A 101 9.54 2.13 -0.34
N GLU A 102 10.83 2.07 -0.06
CA GLU A 102 11.77 1.30 -0.88
C GLU A 102 11.69 -0.18 -0.48
N LYS A 103 11.34 -1.04 -1.42
CA LYS A 103 11.15 -2.47 -1.16
C LYS A 103 12.38 -3.14 -0.54
N SER A 104 13.58 -2.78 -0.99
CA SER A 104 14.82 -3.38 -0.48
C SER A 104 15.08 -3.03 0.99
N ALA A 105 14.56 -1.91 1.46
CA ALA A 105 14.75 -1.45 2.83
C ALA A 105 13.72 -2.05 3.80
N LEU A 106 12.66 -2.70 3.29
CA LEU A 106 11.55 -3.14 4.12
C LEU A 106 11.71 -4.55 4.70
N GLY A 107 12.64 -5.36 4.19
CA GLY A 107 12.82 -6.72 4.66
C GLY A 107 11.56 -7.57 4.52
N LEU A 108 10.84 -7.44 3.42
CA LEU A 108 9.56 -8.13 3.20
C LEU A 108 9.69 -9.64 3.25
N ASP A 109 10.86 -10.18 2.92
CA ASP A 109 11.18 -11.60 3.00
C ASP A 109 11.56 -12.06 4.41
N LYS A 110 11.72 -11.10 5.35
CA LYS A 110 12.20 -11.38 6.72
C LYS A 110 11.20 -10.99 7.81
N GLY A 111 9.92 -10.91 7.51
CA GLY A 111 8.89 -10.70 8.52
C GLY A 111 8.17 -9.36 8.49
N CYS A 112 8.52 -8.45 7.61
CA CYS A 112 7.80 -7.19 7.40
C CYS A 112 7.80 -6.18 8.55
N ASP A 113 8.67 -6.34 9.55
CA ASP A 113 8.68 -5.45 10.72
C ASP A 113 8.90 -3.98 10.33
N THR A 114 9.82 -3.72 9.40
CA THR A 114 10.10 -2.36 8.93
C THR A 114 8.88 -1.78 8.22
N LEU A 115 8.21 -2.59 7.40
CA LEU A 115 6.99 -2.17 6.72
C LEU A 115 5.90 -1.82 7.73
N LEU A 116 5.68 -2.66 8.74
CA LEU A 116 4.66 -2.42 9.75
C LEU A 116 4.91 -1.14 10.53
N SER A 117 6.17 -0.87 10.88
CA SER A 117 6.55 0.36 11.58
C SER A 117 6.28 1.59 10.72
N ALA A 118 6.67 1.53 9.44
CA ALA A 118 6.44 2.64 8.50
C ALA A 118 4.95 2.89 8.31
N LEU A 119 4.15 1.84 8.18
CA LEU A 119 2.71 1.96 8.02
C LEU A 119 2.04 2.56 9.24
N ALA A 120 2.44 2.15 10.44
CA ALA A 120 1.88 2.69 11.67
C ALA A 120 2.09 4.20 11.73
N GLU A 121 3.26 4.68 11.32
CA GLU A 121 3.56 6.10 11.27
C GLU A 121 2.70 6.83 10.23
N ILE A 122 2.56 6.26 9.04
CA ILE A 122 1.74 6.84 7.98
C ILE A 122 0.27 6.91 8.42
N VAL A 123 -0.23 5.85 9.03
CA VAL A 123 -1.61 5.78 9.52
C VAL A 123 -1.85 6.88 10.56
N ARG A 124 -0.89 7.12 11.45
CA ARG A 124 -0.98 8.21 12.42
C ARG A 124 -1.03 9.58 11.75
N GLN A 125 -0.14 9.80 10.77
CA GLN A 125 -0.09 11.07 10.04
C GLN A 125 -1.38 11.36 9.29
N LEU A 126 -2.04 10.31 8.80
CA LEU A 126 -3.31 10.42 8.09
C LEU A 126 -4.50 10.50 9.04
N LYS A 127 -4.26 10.43 10.34
CA LYS A 127 -5.31 10.44 11.39
C LYS A 127 -6.29 9.27 11.25
N LEU A 128 -5.80 8.14 10.75
CA LEU A 128 -6.57 6.91 10.70
C LEU A 128 -6.43 6.16 12.02
N GLU A 129 -7.36 5.25 12.31
CA GLU A 129 -7.32 4.46 13.53
C GLU A 129 -6.15 3.47 13.48
N VAL A 130 -5.24 3.56 14.48
CA VAL A 130 -4.13 2.63 14.59
C VAL A 130 -4.65 1.34 15.22
N PRO A 131 -4.38 0.14 14.61
CA PRO A 131 -4.79 -1.12 15.21
C PRO A 131 -4.23 -1.32 16.62
N ALA A 132 -4.99 -1.97 17.49
CA ALA A 132 -4.59 -2.19 18.87
C ALA A 132 -3.23 -2.90 18.99
N ALA A 133 -2.94 -3.85 18.09
CA ALA A 133 -1.66 -4.56 18.07
C ALA A 133 -0.47 -3.63 17.81
N GLN A 134 -0.67 -2.56 17.02
CA GLN A 134 0.36 -1.56 16.74
C GLN A 134 0.45 -0.53 17.88
N ALA A 135 -0.69 -0.11 18.41
CA ALA A 135 -0.74 0.85 19.50
C ALA A 135 -0.04 0.32 20.76
N ALA A 136 -0.20 -0.97 21.04
CA ALA A 136 0.40 -1.59 22.21
C ALA A 136 1.93 -1.63 22.15
N GLY A 137 2.51 -1.55 20.95
CA GLY A 137 3.97 -1.54 20.77
C GLY A 137 4.58 -0.15 20.74
N ALA A 138 3.79 0.86 20.91
CA ALA A 138 4.25 2.24 20.81
C ALA A 138 4.92 2.73 22.10
#